data_250897fda926d23268965e16a27684b7
#
_entry.id   250897fda926d23268965e16a27684b7
#
_cell.length_a   1.000
_cell.length_b   1.000
_cell.length_c   1.000
_cell.angle_alpha   90.00
_cell.angle_beta   90.00
_cell.angle_gamma   90.00
#
_symmetry.space_group_name_H-M   'P 1'
#
loop_
_entity.id
_entity.type
_entity.pdbx_description
1 polymer ?
#
loop_
_entity_poly.entity_id
_entity_poly.type
_entity_poly.pdbx_seq_one_letter_code
_entity_poly.pdbx_strand_id
1 'polypeptide(L)'
;MKNKFKNIIKPLFLISIFLPAISNRLIGQASAKFIKNNGQFHENIDFKLQHNAGNIYFEKSRVKYDLFQKDKINAVRHGDTNFKKILGHRYESIFIGSNTNTVIEGGKKINSYHNYFIGKESTNWKSRVPLHSEIK
;
A
#
# COMPACT_ATOMS: atom_id res chain seq x y z
N MET A 1 -16.00 16.36 85.73
CA MET A 1 -14.98 16.36 84.66
C MET A 1 -15.43 15.46 83.58
N LYS A 2 -15.87 16.00 82.39
CA LYS A 2 -16.39 15.26 81.26
C LYS A 2 -15.45 15.54 80.07
N ASN A 3 -14.60 14.57 79.70
CA ASN A 3 -13.76 14.62 78.54
C ASN A 3 -14.58 14.29 77.29
N LYS A 4 -14.74 15.25 76.39
CA LYS A 4 -15.33 15.07 75.07
C LYS A 4 -14.17 14.67 74.07
N PHE A 5 -14.16 13.42 73.66
CA PHE A 5 -13.31 13.00 72.52
C PHE A 5 -13.95 13.49 71.23
N LYS A 6 -13.28 14.42 70.54
CA LYS A 6 -13.64 14.82 69.17
C LYS A 6 -13.02 13.79 68.20
N ASN A 7 -13.86 12.97 67.59
CA ASN A 7 -13.48 12.13 66.49
C ASN A 7 -13.27 13.01 65.24
N ILE A 8 -12.01 13.20 64.85
CA ILE A 8 -11.63 13.81 63.57
C ILE A 8 -11.65 12.75 62.51
N ILE A 9 -12.71 12.71 61.71
CA ILE A 9 -12.78 11.89 60.51
C ILE A 9 -11.96 12.60 59.44
N LYS A 10 -10.79 12.02 59.06
CA LYS A 10 -10.01 12.50 57.94
C LYS A 10 -10.66 12.01 56.65
N PRO A 11 -10.98 12.89 55.69
CA PRO A 11 -11.48 12.43 54.38
C PRO A 11 -10.34 11.75 53.64
N LEU A 12 -10.59 10.48 53.33
CA LEU A 12 -9.71 9.70 52.44
C LEU A 12 -9.94 10.21 51.01
N PHE A 13 -8.99 11.00 50.49
CA PHE A 13 -9.00 11.47 49.13
C PHE A 13 -8.64 10.27 48.21
N LEU A 14 -9.65 9.65 47.59
CA LEU A 14 -9.48 8.67 46.52
C LEU A 14 -9.03 9.40 45.29
N ILE A 15 -7.70 9.43 45.05
CA ILE A 15 -7.14 9.89 43.79
C ILE A 15 -7.41 8.79 42.75
N SER A 16 -8.51 8.96 42.02
CA SER A 16 -8.78 8.18 40.81
C SER A 16 -7.77 8.56 39.76
N ILE A 17 -6.74 7.71 39.58
CA ILE A 17 -5.78 7.83 38.49
C ILE A 17 -6.51 7.47 37.20
N PHE A 18 -6.98 8.49 36.48
CA PHE A 18 -7.49 8.34 35.13
C PHE A 18 -6.28 8.03 34.22
N LEU A 19 -5.97 6.74 34.01
CA LEU A 19 -5.05 6.34 32.94
C LEU A 19 -5.76 6.62 31.60
N PRO A 20 -5.24 7.54 30.75
CA PRO A 20 -5.75 7.63 29.40
C PRO A 20 -5.42 6.29 28.72
N ALA A 21 -6.45 5.56 28.32
CA ALA A 21 -6.30 4.43 27.42
C ALA A 21 -5.66 4.96 26.13
N ILE A 22 -4.35 4.76 25.99
CA ILE A 22 -3.65 5.01 24.74
C ILE A 22 -4.18 3.96 23.78
N SER A 23 -5.26 4.31 23.09
CA SER A 23 -5.72 3.53 21.95
C SER A 23 -4.64 3.64 20.89
N ASN A 24 -3.74 2.66 20.84
CA ASN A 24 -2.87 2.45 19.70
C ASN A 24 -3.79 2.20 18.50
N ARG A 25 -4.12 3.28 17.77
CA ARG A 25 -4.69 3.12 16.44
C ARG A 25 -3.61 2.41 15.63
N LEU A 26 -3.77 1.13 15.45
CA LEU A 26 -3.10 0.39 14.38
C LEU A 26 -3.53 1.09 13.09
N ILE A 27 -2.74 2.08 12.66
CA ILE A 27 -2.81 2.60 11.31
C ILE A 27 -2.43 1.41 10.47
N GLY A 28 -3.42 0.75 9.88
CA GLY A 28 -3.20 -0.34 8.95
C GLY A 28 -2.30 0.18 7.85
N GLN A 29 -1.00 -0.11 7.94
CA GLN A 29 -0.09 0.14 6.84
C GLN A 29 -0.62 -0.68 5.68
N ALA A 30 -1.11 0.00 4.65
CA ALA A 30 -1.45 -0.65 3.40
C ALA A 30 -0.16 -1.32 2.91
N SER A 31 -0.04 -2.63 3.12
CA SER A 31 1.14 -3.36 2.70
C SER A 31 1.27 -3.23 1.18
N ALA A 32 2.46 -2.87 0.72
CA ALA A 32 2.77 -2.83 -0.69
C ALA A 32 2.45 -4.19 -1.33
N LYS A 33 1.81 -4.17 -2.51
CA LYS A 33 1.47 -5.38 -3.25
C LYS A 33 2.19 -5.35 -4.58
N PHE A 34 3.29 -6.07 -4.65
CA PHE A 34 4.06 -6.25 -5.88
C PHE A 34 3.43 -7.35 -6.72
N ILE A 35 3.05 -7.02 -7.92
CA ILE A 35 2.38 -7.88 -8.89
C ILE A 35 3.44 -8.41 -9.84
N LYS A 36 3.67 -9.73 -9.84
CA LYS A 36 4.62 -10.35 -10.76
C LYS A 36 4.13 -10.25 -12.20
N ASN A 37 5.04 -10.02 -13.13
CA ASN A 37 4.73 -10.12 -14.56
C ASN A 37 4.71 -11.59 -14.98
N ASN A 38 3.56 -12.06 -15.42
CA ASN A 38 3.35 -13.38 -16.04
C ASN A 38 2.96 -13.23 -17.52
N GLY A 39 3.38 -12.12 -18.18
CA GLY A 39 3.05 -11.78 -19.55
C GLY A 39 1.86 -10.85 -19.71
N GLN A 40 1.32 -10.26 -18.60
CA GLN A 40 0.27 -9.24 -18.66
C GLN A 40 0.82 -7.81 -18.80
N PHE A 41 2.10 -7.61 -18.63
CA PHE A 41 2.83 -6.35 -18.84
C PHE A 41 3.89 -6.54 -19.93
N HIS A 42 4.49 -5.44 -20.36
CA HIS A 42 5.63 -5.49 -21.28
C HIS A 42 6.75 -6.39 -20.73
N GLU A 43 7.45 -7.10 -21.60
CA GLU A 43 8.44 -8.12 -21.23
C GLU A 43 9.59 -7.62 -20.34
N ASN A 44 9.98 -6.34 -20.47
CA ASN A 44 11.03 -5.75 -19.66
C ASN A 44 10.62 -5.50 -18.18
N ILE A 45 9.33 -5.57 -17.87
CA ILE A 45 8.82 -5.34 -16.54
C ILE A 45 8.82 -6.66 -15.78
N ASP A 46 9.52 -6.74 -14.66
CA ASP A 46 9.49 -7.90 -13.78
C ASP A 46 8.33 -7.81 -12.76
N PHE A 47 8.13 -6.63 -12.17
CA PHE A 47 7.07 -6.38 -11.20
C PHE A 47 6.41 -5.02 -11.40
N LYS A 48 5.16 -4.95 -10.95
CA LYS A 48 4.37 -3.72 -10.85
C LYS A 48 3.90 -3.53 -9.41
N LEU A 49 4.05 -2.33 -8.88
CA LEU A 49 3.40 -1.88 -7.66
C LEU A 49 2.28 -0.91 -8.02
N GLN A 50 1.07 -1.21 -7.60
CA GLN A 50 -0.06 -0.31 -7.78
C GLN A 50 -0.16 0.63 -6.58
N HIS A 51 -0.14 1.93 -6.85
CA HIS A 51 -0.29 3.00 -5.87
C HIS A 51 -1.58 3.79 -6.13
N ASN A 52 -2.07 4.50 -5.12
CA ASN A 52 -3.29 5.30 -5.24
C ASN A 52 -3.20 6.39 -6.32
N ALA A 53 -2.01 6.93 -6.55
CA ALA A 53 -1.77 7.98 -7.54
C ALA A 53 -1.18 7.45 -8.86
N GLY A 54 -1.07 6.12 -9.06
CA GLY A 54 -0.50 5.59 -10.28
C GLY A 54 0.11 4.21 -10.12
N ASN A 55 1.13 3.93 -10.92
CA ASN A 55 1.83 2.65 -10.94
C ASN A 55 3.33 2.87 -10.87
N ILE A 56 4.04 1.93 -10.28
CA ILE A 56 5.49 1.85 -10.30
C ILE A 56 5.87 0.52 -10.94
N TYR A 57 6.76 0.55 -11.92
CA TYR A 57 7.22 -0.63 -12.64
C TYR A 57 8.70 -0.85 -12.35
N PHE A 58 9.04 -2.08 -12.04
CA PHE A 58 10.39 -2.51 -11.72
C PHE A 58 10.96 -3.32 -12.88
N GLU A 59 12.05 -2.84 -13.43
CA GLU A 59 12.85 -3.47 -14.47
C GLU A 59 14.27 -3.67 -13.96
N LYS A 60 15.06 -4.56 -14.54
CA LYS A 60 16.41 -4.91 -14.06
C LYS A 60 17.34 -3.72 -13.84
N SER A 61 17.26 -2.69 -14.67
CA SER A 61 18.16 -1.54 -14.65
C SER A 61 17.47 -0.21 -14.35
N ARG A 62 16.15 -0.21 -14.12
CA ARG A 62 15.39 1.03 -13.88
C ARG A 62 14.09 0.81 -13.12
N VAL A 63 13.60 1.87 -12.55
CA VAL A 63 12.25 1.95 -11.98
C VAL A 63 11.49 3.06 -12.70
N LYS A 64 10.31 2.75 -13.23
CA LYS A 64 9.42 3.69 -13.91
C LYS A 64 8.25 4.06 -13.02
N TYR A 65 7.92 5.33 -12.99
CA TYR A 65 6.82 5.88 -12.21
C TYR A 65 5.81 6.53 -13.14
N ASP A 66 4.60 5.98 -13.19
CA ASP A 66 3.45 6.56 -13.87
C ASP A 66 2.52 7.16 -12.82
N LEU A 67 2.53 8.47 -12.68
CA LEU A 67 1.71 9.19 -11.72
C LEU A 67 0.58 9.93 -12.43
N PHE A 68 -0.59 9.95 -11.83
CA PHE A 68 -1.79 10.59 -12.35
C PHE A 68 -2.43 11.49 -11.31
N GLN A 69 -3.30 12.37 -11.74
CA GLN A 69 -4.12 13.18 -10.85
C GLN A 69 -4.98 12.25 -9.98
N LYS A 70 -4.59 12.12 -8.70
CA LYS A 70 -5.16 11.16 -7.75
C LYS A 70 -6.68 11.24 -7.64
N ASP A 71 -7.21 12.44 -7.54
CA ASP A 71 -8.65 12.65 -7.34
C ASP A 71 -9.44 12.20 -8.58
N LYS A 72 -8.96 12.52 -9.77
CA LYS A 72 -9.58 12.10 -11.03
C LYS A 72 -9.48 10.59 -11.25
N ILE A 73 -8.34 9.97 -10.94
CA ILE A 73 -8.19 8.52 -11.04
C ILE A 73 -9.15 7.82 -10.09
N ASN A 74 -9.29 8.31 -8.86
CA ASN A 74 -10.23 7.74 -7.90
C ASN A 74 -11.68 7.89 -8.38
N ALA A 75 -12.06 9.07 -8.88
CA ALA A 75 -13.39 9.31 -9.42
C ALA A 75 -13.73 8.34 -10.55
N VAL A 76 -12.80 8.14 -11.51
CA VAL A 76 -12.98 7.17 -12.61
C VAL A 76 -13.09 5.74 -12.09
N ARG A 77 -12.30 5.34 -11.10
CA ARG A 77 -12.41 4.01 -10.47
C ARG A 77 -13.76 3.77 -9.81
N HIS A 78 -14.43 4.83 -9.38
CA HIS A 78 -15.79 4.79 -8.81
C HIS A 78 -16.89 5.06 -9.84
N GLY A 79 -16.56 5.03 -11.14
CA GLY A 79 -17.53 5.10 -12.23
C GLY A 79 -17.85 6.51 -12.74
N ASP A 80 -17.13 7.54 -12.28
CA ASP A 80 -17.30 8.88 -12.84
C ASP A 80 -16.63 8.97 -14.21
N THR A 81 -17.43 9.22 -15.24
CA THR A 81 -17.01 9.33 -16.65
C THR A 81 -16.94 10.78 -17.16
N ASN A 82 -17.13 11.77 -16.29
CA ASN A 82 -17.19 13.18 -16.68
C ASN A 82 -15.83 13.81 -17.06
N PHE A 83 -14.74 13.08 -16.87
CA PHE A 83 -13.41 13.56 -17.19
C PHE A 83 -13.01 13.29 -18.64
N LYS A 84 -12.91 14.32 -19.45
CA LYS A 84 -12.39 14.23 -20.83
C LYS A 84 -10.88 13.95 -20.87
N LYS A 85 -10.14 14.32 -19.81
CA LYS A 85 -8.68 14.18 -19.75
C LYS A 85 -8.19 14.02 -18.32
N ILE A 86 -7.29 13.06 -18.12
CA ILE A 86 -6.52 12.88 -16.89
C ILE A 86 -5.07 13.19 -17.23
N LEU A 87 -4.48 14.13 -16.50
CA LEU A 87 -3.06 14.44 -16.64
C LEU A 87 -2.24 13.41 -15.88
N GLY A 88 -1.16 12.98 -16.49
CA GLY A 88 -0.17 12.09 -15.89
C GLY A 88 1.23 12.63 -16.07
N HIS A 89 2.13 12.16 -15.24
CA HIS A 89 3.54 12.42 -15.33
C HIS A 89 4.29 11.09 -15.23
N ARG A 90 5.21 10.86 -16.17
CA ARG A 90 6.11 9.71 -16.16
C ARG A 90 7.53 10.18 -15.93
N TYR A 91 8.22 9.52 -15.01
CA TYR A 91 9.67 9.66 -14.86
C TYR A 91 10.31 8.30 -14.58
N GLU A 92 11.62 8.21 -14.76
CA GLU A 92 12.38 6.99 -14.60
C GLU A 92 13.61 7.23 -13.73
N SER A 93 13.92 6.30 -12.86
CA SER A 93 15.21 6.20 -12.17
C SER A 93 16.02 5.10 -12.86
N ILE A 94 17.16 5.47 -13.46
CA ILE A 94 18.02 4.54 -14.21
C ILE A 94 19.26 4.26 -13.34
N PHE A 95 19.59 2.99 -13.16
CA PHE A 95 20.77 2.53 -12.43
C PHE A 95 21.95 2.40 -13.37
N ILE A 96 22.77 3.45 -13.48
CA ILE A 96 23.93 3.46 -14.36
C ILE A 96 24.98 2.46 -13.85
N GLY A 97 25.46 1.59 -14.74
CA GLY A 97 26.44 0.55 -14.39
C GLY A 97 25.87 -0.63 -13.61
N SER A 98 24.53 -0.77 -13.56
CA SER A 98 23.89 -1.93 -12.96
C SER A 98 24.28 -3.23 -13.71
N ASN A 99 24.33 -4.33 -12.96
CA ASN A 99 24.59 -5.64 -13.54
C ASN A 99 23.41 -6.07 -14.45
N THR A 100 23.70 -6.37 -15.72
CA THR A 100 22.70 -6.82 -16.70
C THR A 100 22.08 -8.18 -16.36
N ASN A 101 22.77 -8.99 -15.54
CA ASN A 101 22.29 -10.29 -15.06
C ASN A 101 21.47 -10.20 -13.77
N THR A 102 21.11 -8.98 -13.33
CA THR A 102 20.23 -8.80 -12.17
C THR A 102 18.91 -9.52 -12.39
N VAL A 103 18.50 -10.25 -11.37
CA VAL A 103 17.19 -10.91 -11.31
C VAL A 103 16.40 -10.25 -10.20
N ILE A 104 15.15 -9.88 -10.47
CA ILE A 104 14.24 -9.38 -9.45
C ILE A 104 13.32 -10.53 -9.05
N GLU A 105 13.36 -10.90 -7.79
CA GLU A 105 12.54 -11.98 -7.24
C GLU A 105 11.46 -11.45 -6.31
N GLY A 106 10.30 -12.11 -6.35
CA GLY A 106 9.25 -11.88 -5.37
C GLY A 106 9.59 -12.59 -4.06
N GLY A 107 9.59 -11.86 -2.96
CA GLY A 107 9.73 -12.42 -1.63
C GLY A 107 8.44 -13.10 -1.15
N LYS A 108 7.99 -12.79 0.06
CA LYS A 108 6.81 -13.43 0.68
C LYS A 108 5.56 -13.24 -0.17
N LYS A 109 4.95 -14.35 -0.60
CA LYS A 109 3.65 -14.33 -1.30
C LYS A 109 2.53 -13.89 -0.35
N ILE A 110 1.62 -13.09 -0.88
CA ILE A 110 0.36 -12.73 -0.21
C ILE A 110 -0.68 -13.78 -0.61
N ASN A 111 -1.54 -14.17 0.32
CA ASN A 111 -2.65 -15.09 0.02
C ASN A 111 -3.76 -14.38 -0.77
N SER A 112 -3.41 -13.86 -1.94
CA SER A 112 -4.28 -13.17 -2.87
C SER A 112 -3.63 -13.19 -4.24
N TYR A 113 -4.42 -12.95 -5.29
CA TYR A 113 -3.95 -12.89 -6.67
C TYR A 113 -4.78 -11.89 -7.49
N HIS A 114 -4.24 -11.48 -8.63
CA HIS A 114 -4.97 -10.69 -9.62
C HIS A 114 -5.27 -11.52 -10.88
N ASN A 115 -6.37 -11.18 -11.54
CA ASN A 115 -6.71 -11.69 -12.87
C ASN A 115 -6.68 -10.54 -13.87
N TYR A 116 -6.16 -10.80 -15.06
CA TYR A 116 -6.05 -9.85 -16.16
C TYR A 116 -6.75 -10.44 -17.38
N PHE A 117 -8.01 -10.11 -17.56
CA PHE A 117 -8.83 -10.49 -18.72
C PHE A 117 -8.99 -9.25 -19.62
N ILE A 118 -7.88 -8.81 -20.22
CA ILE A 118 -7.80 -7.57 -21.00
C ILE A 118 -7.75 -7.89 -22.49
N GLY A 119 -8.54 -7.16 -23.25
CA GLY A 119 -8.63 -7.36 -24.70
C GLY A 119 -9.55 -8.52 -25.12
N LYS A 120 -9.67 -8.72 -26.43
CA LYS A 120 -10.58 -9.73 -27.00
C LYS A 120 -9.97 -11.12 -27.07
N GLU A 121 -8.63 -11.20 -27.14
CA GLU A 121 -7.89 -12.46 -27.33
C GLU A 121 -7.67 -13.13 -25.97
N SER A 122 -8.31 -14.26 -25.75
CA SER A 122 -8.20 -15.02 -24.48
C SER A 122 -6.81 -15.58 -24.23
N THR A 123 -5.97 -15.75 -25.26
CA THR A 123 -4.57 -16.15 -25.17
C THR A 123 -3.72 -15.16 -24.37
N ASN A 124 -4.12 -13.88 -24.35
CA ASN A 124 -3.46 -12.82 -23.60
C ASN A 124 -3.94 -12.72 -22.14
N TRP A 125 -4.97 -13.47 -21.79
CA TRP A 125 -5.52 -13.43 -20.43
C TRP A 125 -4.60 -14.16 -19.46
N LYS A 126 -4.41 -13.55 -18.30
CA LYS A 126 -3.61 -14.12 -17.21
C LYS A 126 -4.45 -14.22 -15.95
N SER A 127 -4.55 -15.43 -15.43
CA SER A 127 -5.26 -15.69 -14.18
C SER A 127 -4.28 -16.06 -13.07
N ARG A 128 -4.72 -15.85 -11.82
CA ARG A 128 -3.95 -16.20 -10.62
C ARG A 128 -2.53 -15.62 -10.57
N VAL A 129 -2.36 -14.39 -11.09
CA VAL A 129 -1.09 -13.67 -11.04
C VAL A 129 -0.74 -13.41 -9.58
N PRO A 130 0.41 -13.93 -9.08
CA PRO A 130 0.74 -13.86 -7.67
C PRO A 130 1.09 -12.44 -7.24
N LEU A 131 0.76 -12.14 -5.98
CA LEU A 131 1.12 -10.92 -5.30
C LEU A 131 2.18 -11.20 -4.23
N HIS A 132 3.10 -10.26 -4.05
CA HIS A 132 4.17 -10.33 -3.07
C HIS A 132 4.15 -9.10 -2.18
N SER A 133 4.53 -9.24 -0.90
CA SER A 133 4.68 -8.13 0.03
C SER A 133 6.00 -7.40 -0.12
N GLU A 134 6.97 -8.00 -0.82
CA GLU A 134 8.32 -7.47 -1.04
C GLU A 134 8.90 -8.03 -2.34
N ILE A 135 9.91 -7.34 -2.87
CA ILE A 135 10.81 -7.82 -3.95
C ILE A 135 12.25 -7.65 -3.49
N LYS A 136 13.15 -8.45 -4.02
CA LYS A 136 14.58 -8.44 -3.71
C LYS A 136 15.41 -8.73 -4.95
#